data_1db47de7d7956636a43e365ae32e41a9
#
_entry.id   1db47de7d7956636a43e365ae32e41a9
#
_cell.length_a   1.000
_cell.length_b   1.000
_cell.length_c   1.000
_cell.angle_alpha   90.00
_cell.angle_beta   90.00
_cell.angle_gamma   90.00
#
_symmetry.space_group_name_H-M   'P 1'
#
loop_
_entity.id
_entity.type
_entity.pdbx_description
1 polymer ?
#
loop_
_entity_poly.entity_id
_entity_poly.type
_entity_poly.pdbx_seq_one_letter_code
_entity_poly.pdbx_strand_id
1 'polypeptide(L)'
;SICEHSNFKSYYEAIQLLEPYKICEEQVLDEFGNIEIKTPIIQGGMGVGISLSGLASAVANEGGIGVISCAGLGLLYPKGKGDYTEKCICGLKEEIRKARQKIKGIIGVNIMVALSNYAEMVRTAISEKIDVVFAGAGLPLDLPLYLTPESKTKLVPIVSSSRAAKIICDKWQKNFDYLPDAIVVE
;
A
#
# COMPACT_ATOMS: atom_id res chain seq x y z
N SER A 1 -22.08 -8.25 -11.80
CA SER A 1 -22.73 -8.98 -10.69
C SER A 1 -21.75 -9.93 -9.99
N ILE A 2 -20.66 -9.41 -9.46
CA ILE A 2 -19.70 -10.19 -8.64
C ILE A 2 -19.73 -9.76 -7.17
N CYS A 3 -20.55 -8.78 -6.82
CA CYS A 3 -20.65 -8.25 -5.45
C CYS A 3 -21.84 -8.75 -4.64
N GLU A 4 -22.51 -9.80 -5.07
CA GLU A 4 -23.68 -10.28 -4.34
C GLU A 4 -23.36 -11.57 -3.66
N HIS A 5 -22.98 -11.78 -2.55
CA HIS A 5 -23.31 -12.98 -1.73
C HIS A 5 -22.37 -13.44 -0.65
N SER A 6 -21.41 -12.70 -0.12
CA SER A 6 -20.82 -13.31 1.09
C SER A 6 -20.38 -12.44 2.25
N ASN A 7 -20.23 -11.13 2.11
CA ASN A 7 -19.57 -10.39 3.19
C ASN A 7 -20.10 -9.01 3.57
N PHE A 8 -21.32 -8.62 3.17
CA PHE A 8 -21.89 -7.35 3.63
C PHE A 8 -21.96 -7.24 5.17
N LYS A 9 -22.29 -8.34 5.84
CA LYS A 9 -22.34 -8.36 7.31
C LYS A 9 -20.95 -8.17 7.93
N SER A 10 -19.93 -8.80 7.35
CA SER A 10 -18.53 -8.66 7.78
C SER A 10 -17.99 -7.25 7.51
N TYR A 11 -18.38 -6.62 6.39
CA TYR A 11 -17.99 -5.26 6.04
C TYR A 11 -18.59 -4.23 7.02
N TYR A 12 -19.90 -4.33 7.30
CA TYR A 12 -20.58 -3.49 8.29
C TYR A 12 -20.02 -3.67 9.71
N GLU A 13 -19.74 -4.89 10.11
CA GLU A 13 -19.11 -5.19 11.39
C GLU A 13 -17.70 -4.60 11.48
N ALA A 14 -16.93 -4.61 10.37
CA ALA A 14 -15.63 -3.98 10.30
C ALA A 14 -15.71 -2.46 10.50
N ILE A 15 -16.65 -1.79 9.83
CA ILE A 15 -16.87 -0.35 9.96
C ILE A 15 -17.24 0.01 11.39
N GLN A 16 -18.21 -0.67 12.00
CA GLN A 16 -18.63 -0.41 13.39
C GLN A 16 -17.50 -0.61 14.40
N LEU A 17 -16.61 -1.58 14.17
CA LEU A 17 -15.43 -1.80 15.03
C LEU A 17 -14.36 -0.71 14.86
N LEU A 18 -14.36 0.00 13.75
CA LEU A 18 -13.42 1.08 13.45
C LEU A 18 -13.95 2.48 13.84
N GLU A 19 -15.26 2.61 14.17
CA GLU A 19 -15.85 3.87 14.65
C GLU A 19 -15.09 4.53 15.80
N PRO A 20 -14.58 3.79 16.81
CA PRO A 20 -13.80 4.41 17.90
C PRO A 20 -12.54 5.13 17.44
N TYR A 21 -12.03 4.78 16.24
CA TYR A 21 -10.84 5.37 15.66
C TYR A 21 -11.14 6.56 14.72
N LYS A 22 -12.42 7.02 14.67
CA LYS A 22 -12.87 8.12 13.79
C LYS A 22 -12.57 7.88 12.30
N ILE A 23 -12.56 6.62 11.87
CA ILE A 23 -12.51 6.27 10.46
C ILE A 23 -13.93 6.37 9.92
N CYS A 24 -14.32 7.54 9.41
CA CYS A 24 -15.69 7.82 8.94
C CYS A 24 -15.90 7.33 7.50
N GLU A 25 -17.10 6.77 7.23
CA GLU A 25 -17.52 6.32 5.89
C GLU A 25 -17.51 7.44 4.83
N GLU A 26 -17.78 8.69 5.22
CA GLU A 26 -17.86 9.83 4.30
C GLU A 26 -16.49 10.38 3.87
N GLN A 27 -15.40 10.06 4.59
CA GLN A 27 -14.06 10.53 4.23
C GLN A 27 -13.28 9.56 3.33
N VAL A 28 -13.86 8.42 2.97
CA VAL A 28 -13.16 7.35 2.23
C VAL A 28 -12.87 7.71 0.76
N LEU A 29 -13.55 8.70 0.19
CA LEU A 29 -13.51 8.93 -1.25
C LEU A 29 -12.81 10.22 -1.71
N ASP A 30 -12.68 11.23 -0.86
CA ASP A 30 -12.13 12.52 -1.30
C ASP A 30 -10.77 12.86 -0.67
N GLU A 31 -10.45 12.32 0.50
CA GLU A 31 -9.19 12.61 1.19
C GLU A 31 -8.56 11.33 1.74
N PHE A 32 -7.42 10.95 1.21
CA PHE A 32 -6.57 9.90 1.73
C PHE A 32 -5.53 10.52 2.67
N GLY A 33 -5.93 10.74 3.93
CA GLY A 33 -5.21 11.63 4.82
C GLY A 33 -5.26 13.07 4.29
N ASN A 34 -4.15 13.65 3.89
CA ASN A 34 -4.06 14.95 3.23
C ASN A 34 -3.75 14.84 1.72
N ILE A 35 -4.06 13.71 1.10
CA ILE A 35 -3.88 13.45 -0.33
C ILE A 35 -5.25 13.51 -1.02
N GLU A 36 -5.43 14.47 -1.91
CA GLU A 36 -6.62 14.59 -2.75
C GLU A 36 -6.61 13.53 -3.86
N ILE A 37 -7.64 12.68 -3.90
CA ILE A 37 -7.86 11.68 -4.95
C ILE A 37 -9.00 12.17 -5.85
N LYS A 38 -8.68 12.52 -7.09
CA LYS A 38 -9.69 13.03 -8.05
C LYS A 38 -10.66 11.95 -8.52
N THR A 39 -10.15 10.74 -8.67
CA THR A 39 -10.93 9.56 -9.10
C THR A 39 -10.78 8.50 -8.02
N PRO A 40 -11.88 8.07 -7.34
CA PRO A 40 -11.82 7.15 -6.21
C PRO A 40 -11.56 5.71 -6.66
N ILE A 41 -10.45 5.51 -7.36
CA ILE A 41 -10.00 4.21 -7.87
C ILE A 41 -8.58 3.97 -7.41
N ILE A 42 -8.36 2.82 -6.77
CA ILE A 42 -7.04 2.33 -6.40
C ILE A 42 -6.76 1.09 -7.23
N GLN A 43 -5.67 1.10 -7.98
CA GLN A 43 -5.24 -0.06 -8.75
C GLN A 43 -4.75 -1.16 -7.82
N GLY A 44 -5.20 -2.40 -8.04
CA GLY A 44 -4.64 -3.57 -7.35
C GLY A 44 -3.20 -3.85 -7.78
N GLY A 45 -2.35 -4.19 -6.82
CA GLY A 45 -0.94 -4.56 -7.06
C GLY A 45 -0.80 -5.98 -7.55
N MET A 46 -0.90 -6.23 -8.85
CA MET A 46 -0.72 -7.55 -9.44
C MET A 46 0.76 -7.85 -9.67
N GLY A 47 1.22 -8.95 -9.08
CA GLY A 47 2.62 -9.44 -9.21
C GLY A 47 2.95 -9.97 -10.57
N VAL A 48 4.03 -10.34 -10.73
CA VAL A 48 5.25 -10.54 -11.52
C VAL A 48 5.14 -9.85 -12.87
N GLY A 49 5.46 -8.53 -12.87
CA GLY A 49 5.59 -7.77 -14.12
C GLY A 49 4.29 -7.19 -14.69
N ILE A 50 3.15 -7.35 -14.00
CA ILE A 50 1.88 -6.76 -14.43
C ILE A 50 1.76 -5.31 -13.95
N SER A 51 1.75 -5.10 -12.64
CA SER A 51 1.65 -3.75 -12.05
C SER A 51 3.04 -3.13 -11.90
N LEU A 52 3.54 -2.55 -12.97
CA LEU A 52 4.79 -1.79 -13.02
C LEU A 52 4.52 -0.31 -13.30
N SER A 53 5.59 0.46 -13.46
CA SER A 53 5.55 1.91 -13.69
C SER A 53 4.63 2.34 -14.82
N GLY A 54 4.50 1.54 -15.89
CA GLY A 54 3.64 1.85 -17.03
C GLY A 54 2.17 1.94 -16.64
N LEU A 55 1.64 0.87 -16.04
CA LEU A 55 0.24 0.81 -15.61
C LEU A 55 -0.03 1.77 -14.45
N ALA A 56 0.86 1.79 -13.45
CA ALA A 56 0.73 2.70 -12.31
C ALA A 56 0.68 4.17 -12.75
N SER A 57 1.52 4.56 -13.72
CA SER A 57 1.52 5.92 -14.26
C SER A 57 0.22 6.26 -15.00
N ALA A 58 -0.32 5.32 -15.77
CA ALA A 58 -1.58 5.53 -16.49
C ALA A 58 -2.73 5.81 -15.53
N VAL A 59 -2.88 4.98 -14.48
CA VAL A 59 -3.92 5.16 -13.45
C VAL A 59 -3.74 6.47 -12.69
N ALA A 60 -2.52 6.80 -12.28
CA ALA A 60 -2.21 8.03 -11.55
C ALA A 60 -2.51 9.29 -12.36
N ASN A 61 -2.28 9.27 -13.67
CA ASN A 61 -2.57 10.41 -14.57
C ASN A 61 -4.07 10.64 -14.77
N GLU A 62 -4.90 9.59 -14.63
CA GLU A 62 -6.36 9.70 -14.64
C GLU A 62 -6.96 10.07 -13.26
N GLY A 63 -6.11 10.40 -12.30
CA GLY A 63 -6.51 10.90 -10.98
C GLY A 63 -6.77 9.82 -9.93
N GLY A 64 -6.58 8.55 -10.26
CA GLY A 64 -6.60 7.43 -9.29
C GLY A 64 -5.26 7.23 -8.59
N ILE A 65 -5.15 6.19 -7.77
CA ILE A 65 -3.88 5.74 -7.17
C ILE A 65 -3.31 4.60 -8.02
N GLY A 66 -2.22 4.87 -8.73
CA GLY A 66 -1.48 3.84 -9.44
C GLY A 66 -0.57 3.05 -8.49
N VAL A 67 -0.54 1.72 -8.61
CA VAL A 67 0.19 0.86 -7.67
C VAL A 67 1.23 0.00 -8.38
N ILE A 68 2.47 0.03 -7.89
CA ILE A 68 3.56 -0.84 -8.34
C ILE A 68 3.62 -2.05 -7.41
N SER A 69 3.61 -3.26 -7.98
CA SER A 69 3.77 -4.49 -7.20
C SER A 69 5.24 -4.82 -6.96
N CYS A 70 5.62 -5.05 -5.71
CA CYS A 70 6.96 -5.47 -5.34
C CYS A 70 7.22 -6.97 -5.55
N ALA A 71 6.16 -7.77 -5.77
CA ALA A 71 6.29 -9.20 -5.92
C ALA A 71 7.03 -9.59 -7.21
N GLY A 72 8.12 -10.33 -7.07
CA GLY A 72 8.87 -10.88 -8.21
C GLY A 72 9.79 -9.90 -8.93
N LEU A 73 10.00 -8.68 -8.43
CA LEU A 73 10.85 -7.68 -9.09
C LEU A 73 12.28 -8.19 -9.37
N GLY A 74 12.87 -8.98 -8.46
CA GLY A 74 14.20 -9.54 -8.67
C GLY A 74 14.32 -10.46 -9.88
N LEU A 75 13.21 -11.06 -10.33
CA LEU A 75 13.16 -11.89 -11.55
C LEU A 75 13.17 -11.02 -12.82
N LEU A 76 12.56 -9.84 -12.74
CA LEU A 76 12.45 -8.90 -13.86
C LEU A 76 13.74 -8.08 -14.07
N TYR A 77 14.55 -7.97 -13.01
CA TYR A 77 15.81 -7.24 -13.00
C TYR A 77 17.02 -8.16 -12.80
N PRO A 78 17.21 -9.20 -13.64
CA PRO A 78 18.26 -10.21 -13.47
C PRO A 78 19.68 -9.65 -13.61
N LYS A 79 19.84 -8.53 -14.34
CA LYS A 79 21.13 -7.85 -14.55
C LYS A 79 21.59 -7.00 -13.36
N GLY A 80 20.74 -6.84 -12.33
CA GLY A 80 21.14 -6.18 -11.08
C GLY A 80 22.29 -6.94 -10.42
N LYS A 81 23.22 -6.20 -9.81
CA LYS A 81 24.32 -6.80 -9.02
C LYS A 81 23.74 -7.32 -7.71
N GLY A 82 24.38 -8.37 -7.15
CA GLY A 82 24.08 -8.90 -5.84
C GLY A 82 23.05 -10.02 -5.82
N ASP A 83 22.50 -10.27 -4.64
CA ASP A 83 21.54 -11.33 -4.38
C ASP A 83 20.11 -10.98 -4.89
N TYR A 84 19.15 -11.85 -4.62
CA TYR A 84 17.76 -11.63 -5.02
C TYR A 84 17.15 -10.37 -4.40
N THR A 85 17.46 -10.09 -3.12
CA THR A 85 16.95 -8.92 -2.40
C THR A 85 17.50 -7.62 -3.00
N GLU A 86 18.79 -7.57 -3.30
CA GLU A 86 19.43 -6.41 -3.96
C GLU A 86 18.85 -6.15 -5.35
N LYS A 87 18.54 -7.21 -6.11
CA LYS A 87 17.83 -7.09 -7.39
C LYS A 87 16.42 -6.54 -7.24
N CYS A 88 15.68 -6.98 -6.21
CA CYS A 88 14.36 -6.43 -5.88
C CYS A 88 14.43 -4.94 -5.51
N ILE A 89 15.40 -4.55 -4.68
CA ILE A 89 15.65 -3.16 -4.31
C ILE A 89 15.95 -2.30 -5.54
N CYS A 90 16.83 -2.78 -6.40
CA CYS A 90 17.17 -2.08 -7.65
C CYS A 90 15.95 -1.92 -8.55
N GLY A 91 15.20 -3.01 -8.76
CA GLY A 91 13.98 -3.00 -9.56
C GLY A 91 12.91 -2.05 -9.02
N LEU A 92 12.68 -2.05 -7.70
CA LEU A 92 11.71 -1.15 -7.07
C LEU A 92 12.09 0.32 -7.26
N LYS A 93 13.35 0.68 -7.00
CA LYS A 93 13.86 2.04 -7.23
C LYS A 93 13.65 2.47 -8.67
N GLU A 94 14.01 1.60 -9.61
CA GLU A 94 13.89 1.90 -11.03
C GLU A 94 12.43 2.11 -11.45
N GLU A 95 11.51 1.24 -10.99
CA GLU A 95 10.09 1.37 -11.32
C GLU A 95 9.45 2.62 -10.70
N ILE A 96 9.77 2.96 -9.45
CA ILE A 96 9.28 4.20 -8.82
C ILE A 96 9.79 5.43 -9.60
N ARG A 97 11.07 5.46 -9.94
CA ARG A 97 11.67 6.60 -10.67
C ARG A 97 11.10 6.74 -12.07
N LYS A 98 10.91 5.62 -12.80
CA LYS A 98 10.25 5.61 -14.11
C LYS A 98 8.81 6.15 -14.03
N ALA A 99 8.06 5.75 -13.00
CA ALA A 99 6.72 6.27 -12.78
C ALA A 99 6.75 7.78 -12.51
N ARG A 100 7.59 8.25 -11.60
CA ARG A 100 7.71 9.68 -11.24
C ARG A 100 8.06 10.59 -12.43
N GLN A 101 8.79 10.09 -13.43
CA GLN A 101 9.08 10.84 -14.66
C GLN A 101 7.85 11.06 -15.55
N LYS A 102 6.80 10.26 -15.37
CA LYS A 102 5.62 10.23 -16.26
C LYS A 102 4.36 10.81 -15.63
N ILE A 103 4.37 11.05 -14.31
CA ILE A 103 3.16 11.38 -13.55
C ILE A 103 3.26 12.70 -12.81
N LYS A 104 2.07 13.27 -12.58
CA LYS A 104 1.82 14.32 -11.58
C LYS A 104 0.88 13.85 -10.46
N GLY A 105 0.43 12.58 -10.53
CA GLY A 105 -0.54 11.97 -9.62
C GLY A 105 0.10 11.14 -8.50
N ILE A 106 -0.72 10.36 -7.82
CA ILE A 106 -0.38 9.57 -6.65
C ILE A 106 0.04 8.17 -7.07
N ILE A 107 1.16 7.70 -6.56
CA ILE A 107 1.60 6.31 -6.73
C ILE A 107 1.84 5.63 -5.39
N GLY A 108 1.41 4.38 -5.34
CA GLY A 108 1.71 3.48 -4.22
C GLY A 108 2.55 2.29 -4.64
N VAL A 109 2.95 1.54 -3.64
CA VAL A 109 3.55 0.20 -3.79
C VAL A 109 2.74 -0.82 -3.02
N ASN A 110 2.60 -2.02 -3.58
CA ASN A 110 2.03 -3.16 -2.88
C ASN A 110 3.15 -4.10 -2.44
N ILE A 111 3.22 -4.39 -1.13
CA ILE A 111 4.27 -5.20 -0.52
C ILE A 111 3.63 -6.31 0.31
N MET A 112 4.04 -7.56 0.05
CA MET A 112 3.58 -8.71 0.81
C MET A 112 4.41 -8.88 2.08
N VAL A 113 3.75 -8.89 3.24
CA VAL A 113 4.39 -9.09 4.56
C VAL A 113 5.11 -10.44 4.66
N ALA A 114 4.58 -11.46 3.98
CA ALA A 114 5.15 -12.81 3.98
C ALA A 114 6.48 -12.94 3.22
N LEU A 115 6.91 -11.93 2.47
CA LEU A 115 8.18 -11.98 1.75
C LEU A 115 9.37 -11.79 2.69
N SER A 116 10.43 -12.57 2.49
CA SER A 116 11.66 -12.51 3.31
C SER A 116 12.36 -11.15 3.24
N ASN A 117 12.17 -10.39 2.16
CA ASN A 117 12.74 -9.05 1.95
C ASN A 117 11.73 -7.92 2.20
N TYR A 118 10.66 -8.18 2.95
CA TYR A 118 9.61 -7.19 3.26
C TYR A 118 10.18 -5.87 3.80
N ALA A 119 11.02 -5.95 4.83
CA ALA A 119 11.59 -4.77 5.48
C ALA A 119 12.43 -3.91 4.53
N GLU A 120 13.23 -4.55 3.68
CA GLU A 120 14.06 -3.87 2.68
C GLU A 120 13.21 -3.18 1.62
N MET A 121 12.10 -3.83 1.19
CA MET A 121 11.15 -3.23 0.23
C MET A 121 10.47 -2.00 0.81
N VAL A 122 9.99 -2.08 2.06
CA VAL A 122 9.36 -0.94 2.75
C VAL A 122 10.34 0.23 2.89
N ARG A 123 11.55 -0.03 3.41
CA ARG A 123 12.60 1.03 3.52
C ARG A 123 12.93 1.64 2.18
N THR A 124 13.03 0.82 1.13
CA THR A 124 13.31 1.30 -0.21
C THR A 124 12.20 2.21 -0.74
N ALA A 125 10.94 1.79 -0.60
CA ALA A 125 9.80 2.57 -1.04
C ALA A 125 9.73 3.93 -0.34
N ILE A 126 9.91 3.96 0.98
CA ILE A 126 9.92 5.19 1.79
C ILE A 126 11.10 6.10 1.39
N SER A 127 12.29 5.52 1.19
CA SER A 127 13.47 6.30 0.77
C SER A 127 13.31 6.93 -0.63
N GLU A 128 12.57 6.29 -1.52
CA GLU A 128 12.20 6.83 -2.85
C GLU A 128 10.95 7.74 -2.79
N LYS A 129 10.49 8.09 -1.58
CA LYS A 129 9.38 9.02 -1.32
C LYS A 129 8.08 8.59 -2.01
N ILE A 130 7.74 7.31 -1.89
CA ILE A 130 6.45 6.80 -2.37
C ILE A 130 5.29 7.48 -1.61
N ASP A 131 4.16 7.70 -2.27
CA ASP A 131 3.02 8.34 -1.62
C ASP A 131 2.30 7.39 -0.68
N VAL A 132 2.13 6.11 -1.09
CA VAL A 132 1.36 5.12 -0.32
C VAL A 132 2.08 3.77 -0.31
N VAL A 133 2.10 3.10 0.85
CA VAL A 133 2.49 1.69 1.00
C VAL A 133 1.25 0.88 1.34
N PHE A 134 0.85 -0.02 0.45
CA PHE A 134 -0.15 -1.05 0.70
C PHE A 134 0.56 -2.32 1.17
N ALA A 135 0.24 -2.82 2.36
CA ALA A 135 0.87 -3.99 2.93
C ALA A 135 -0.16 -5.06 3.31
N GLY A 136 -0.04 -6.24 2.70
CA GLY A 136 -0.95 -7.37 2.87
C GLY A 136 -0.24 -8.71 2.86
N ALA A 137 -0.98 -9.79 2.69
CA ALA A 137 -0.49 -11.16 2.79
C ALA A 137 0.23 -11.43 4.14
N GLY A 138 -0.40 -11.00 5.23
CA GLY A 138 0.07 -11.06 6.61
C GLY A 138 -0.34 -9.80 7.37
N LEU A 139 -0.01 -9.73 8.66
CA LEU A 139 -0.29 -8.58 9.51
C LEU A 139 0.96 -7.67 9.57
N PRO A 140 0.93 -6.46 9.00
CA PRO A 140 2.06 -5.53 8.99
C PRO A 140 2.19 -4.78 10.34
N LEU A 141 2.39 -5.51 11.43
CA LEU A 141 2.32 -4.97 12.80
C LEU A 141 3.41 -3.94 13.13
N ASP A 142 4.49 -3.95 12.38
CA ASP A 142 5.68 -3.11 12.56
C ASP A 142 5.89 -2.09 11.42
N LEU A 143 4.93 -1.98 10.50
CA LEU A 143 5.06 -1.11 9.32
C LEU A 143 5.36 0.38 9.68
N PRO A 144 4.73 0.98 10.71
CA PRO A 144 5.05 2.36 11.08
C PRO A 144 6.49 2.58 11.56
N LEU A 145 7.19 1.52 12.01
CA LEU A 145 8.60 1.59 12.42
C LEU A 145 9.53 2.09 11.31
N TYR A 146 9.13 1.92 10.06
CA TYR A 146 9.94 2.30 8.90
C TYR A 146 9.77 3.77 8.48
N LEU A 147 8.78 4.48 9.02
CA LEU A 147 8.62 5.91 8.77
C LEU A 147 9.76 6.71 9.41
N THR A 148 10.21 7.74 8.73
CA THR A 148 11.09 8.78 9.30
C THR A 148 10.27 10.01 9.61
N PRO A 149 10.75 10.93 10.47
CA PRO A 149 10.02 12.17 10.80
C PRO A 149 9.65 13.01 9.57
N GLU A 150 10.42 12.91 8.49
CA GLU A 150 10.19 13.64 7.25
C GLU A 150 9.31 12.88 6.25
N SER A 151 8.96 11.62 6.54
CA SER A 151 8.14 10.78 5.65
C SER A 151 6.73 11.32 5.53
N LYS A 152 6.27 11.50 4.28
CA LYS A 152 4.88 11.83 3.96
C LYS A 152 4.11 10.60 3.44
N THR A 153 4.77 9.46 3.41
CA THR A 153 4.22 8.19 2.92
C THR A 153 3.06 7.74 3.79
N LYS A 154 1.94 7.43 3.17
CA LYS A 154 0.75 6.88 3.81
C LYS A 154 0.85 5.37 3.94
N LEU A 155 0.38 4.83 5.06
CA LEU A 155 0.44 3.41 5.36
C LEU A 155 -0.95 2.79 5.38
N VAL A 156 -1.15 1.80 4.52
CA VAL A 156 -2.44 1.15 4.29
C VAL A 156 -2.31 -0.35 4.41
N PRO A 157 -2.75 -0.95 5.51
CA PRO A 157 -2.83 -2.39 5.62
C PRO A 157 -3.97 -2.95 4.77
N ILE A 158 -3.75 -4.15 4.19
CA ILE A 158 -4.76 -4.94 3.50
C ILE A 158 -5.16 -6.09 4.42
N VAL A 159 -6.44 -6.23 4.69
CA VAL A 159 -6.99 -7.21 5.63
C VAL A 159 -8.21 -7.93 5.06
N SER A 160 -8.45 -9.17 5.51
CA SER A 160 -9.63 -9.96 5.14
C SER A 160 -10.67 -10.07 6.28
N SER A 161 -10.48 -9.35 7.38
CA SER A 161 -11.42 -9.39 8.50
C SER A 161 -11.32 -8.17 9.41
N SER A 162 -12.43 -7.81 10.03
CA SER A 162 -12.51 -6.77 11.06
C SER A 162 -11.57 -7.04 12.26
N ARG A 163 -11.42 -8.31 12.62
CA ARG A 163 -10.48 -8.72 13.68
C ARG A 163 -9.04 -8.36 13.33
N ALA A 164 -8.61 -8.62 12.10
CA ALA A 164 -7.26 -8.27 11.64
C ALA A 164 -7.06 -6.75 11.64
N ALA A 165 -8.04 -5.98 11.14
CA ALA A 165 -8.02 -4.52 11.17
C ALA A 165 -7.85 -4.00 12.60
N LYS A 166 -8.68 -4.49 13.55
CA LYS A 166 -8.61 -4.09 14.95
C LYS A 166 -7.23 -4.39 15.57
N ILE A 167 -6.67 -5.58 15.33
CA ILE A 167 -5.34 -5.96 15.84
C ILE A 167 -4.27 -4.99 15.34
N ILE A 168 -4.31 -4.60 14.06
CA ILE A 168 -3.35 -3.67 13.47
C ILE A 168 -3.52 -2.28 14.12
N CYS A 169 -4.74 -1.75 14.18
CA CYS A 169 -5.01 -0.43 14.78
C CYS A 169 -4.54 -0.39 16.25
N ASP A 170 -4.91 -1.39 17.07
CA ASP A 170 -4.52 -1.46 18.48
C ASP A 170 -2.98 -1.50 18.63
N LYS A 171 -2.31 -2.29 17.79
CA LYS A 171 -0.85 -2.45 17.85
C LYS A 171 -0.12 -1.19 17.39
N TRP A 172 -0.56 -0.57 16.28
CA TRP A 172 0.06 0.63 15.77
C TRP A 172 -0.14 1.81 16.72
N GLN A 173 -1.37 1.99 17.23
CA GLN A 173 -1.66 3.04 18.21
C GLN A 173 -0.82 2.87 19.48
N LYS A 174 -0.75 1.63 20.03
CA LYS A 174 -0.02 1.36 21.27
C LYS A 174 1.49 1.54 21.14
N ASN A 175 2.08 1.07 20.02
CA ASN A 175 3.53 0.95 19.89
C ASN A 175 4.17 2.16 19.19
N PHE A 176 3.42 2.88 18.35
CA PHE A 176 3.95 3.92 17.48
C PHE A 176 3.17 5.22 17.56
N ASP A 177 2.09 5.28 18.34
CA ASP A 177 1.14 6.40 18.37
C ASP A 177 0.67 6.78 16.95
N TYR A 178 0.38 5.77 16.13
CA TYR A 178 0.02 5.88 14.72
C TYR A 178 -1.20 5.03 14.41
N LEU A 179 -2.12 5.55 13.61
CA LEU A 179 -3.25 4.82 13.04
C LEU A 179 -3.06 4.66 11.53
N PRO A 180 -3.57 3.58 10.92
CA PRO A 180 -3.58 3.46 9.47
C PRO A 180 -4.23 4.67 8.80
N ASP A 181 -3.62 5.17 7.72
CA ASP A 181 -4.21 6.26 6.93
C ASP A 181 -5.48 5.80 6.18
N ALA A 182 -5.56 4.53 5.86
CA ALA A 182 -6.75 3.81 5.38
C ALA A 182 -6.55 2.31 5.58
N ILE A 183 -7.60 1.54 5.34
CA ILE A 183 -7.59 0.07 5.40
C ILE A 183 -8.25 -0.46 4.12
N VAL A 184 -7.57 -1.37 3.43
CA VAL A 184 -8.17 -2.14 2.33
C VAL A 184 -8.73 -3.43 2.90
N VAL A 185 -9.98 -3.73 2.57
CA VAL A 185 -10.66 -4.99 2.93
C VAL A 185 -10.88 -5.82 1.68
N GLU A 186 -10.34 -7.04 1.65
CA GLU A 186 -10.47 -8.00 0.54
C GLU A 186 -10.88 -9.41 1.01
#